data_0bfee6060a4a99d65ccee459cb33a595
#
_entry.id   0bfee6060a4a99d65ccee459cb33a595
#
_cell.length_a   1.000
_cell.length_b   1.000
_cell.length_c   1.000
_cell.angle_alpha   90.00
_cell.angle_beta   90.00
_cell.angle_gamma   90.00
#
_symmetry.space_group_name_H-M   'P 1'
#
loop_
_entity.id
_entity.type
_entity.pdbx_description
1 polymer ?
#
loop_
_entity_poly.entity_id
_entity_poly.type
_entity_poly.pdbx_seq_one_letter_code
_entity_poly.pdbx_strand_id
1 'polypeptide(L)'
;MRSPRLRSLLVVACVALVSVVLPVAARADDGNDVDIRVERSCSLRSTIELRVRTEDDGQLRVEVEVRTPRRRGRWGVVLVHERRIALRTTRRPDPSSRSFSLKTTIPDWPGRDTVTVRAIGPRGEICRASATILVS
;
A
#
# COMPACT_ATOMS: atom_id res chain seq x y z
N MET A 1 -72.34 -22.68 46.23
CA MET A 1 -71.52 -23.04 47.40
C MET A 1 -70.13 -23.35 46.90
N ARG A 2 -69.15 -22.57 47.37
CA ARG A 2 -67.74 -22.73 47.35
C ARG A 2 -67.03 -23.18 46.02
N SER A 3 -66.52 -22.21 45.28
CA SER A 3 -65.49 -22.38 44.24
C SER A 3 -64.15 -22.64 44.91
N PRO A 4 -63.28 -23.48 44.33
CA PRO A 4 -61.87 -23.44 44.59
C PRO A 4 -61.19 -22.72 43.44
N ARG A 5 -60.37 -21.78 43.81
CA ARG A 5 -59.53 -20.90 42.89
C ARG A 5 -58.44 -21.73 42.26
N LEU A 6 -58.44 -21.79 40.94
CA LEU A 6 -57.34 -22.33 40.17
C LEU A 6 -56.20 -21.30 40.12
N ARG A 7 -55.10 -21.59 40.80
CA ARG A 7 -53.86 -20.80 40.73
C ARG A 7 -53.09 -21.23 39.47
N SER A 8 -53.08 -20.39 38.45
CA SER A 8 -52.19 -20.54 37.31
C SER A 8 -50.77 -20.24 37.74
N LEU A 9 -49.92 -21.23 37.70
CA LEU A 9 -48.46 -21.10 37.82
C LEU A 9 -47.93 -20.77 36.44
N LEU A 10 -47.52 -19.50 36.26
CA LEU A 10 -46.76 -19.03 35.11
C LEU A 10 -45.30 -19.48 35.27
N VAL A 11 -44.91 -20.49 34.51
CA VAL A 11 -43.50 -20.89 34.38
C VAL A 11 -42.87 -20.01 33.35
N VAL A 12 -42.08 -19.05 33.81
CA VAL A 12 -41.23 -18.21 32.90
C VAL A 12 -40.00 -19.04 32.59
N ALA A 13 -39.95 -19.58 31.37
CA ALA A 13 -38.75 -20.21 30.82
C ALA A 13 -37.78 -19.14 30.36
N CYS A 14 -36.74 -18.85 31.13
CA CYS A 14 -35.60 -18.05 30.72
C CYS A 14 -34.75 -18.85 29.73
N VAL A 15 -34.91 -18.58 28.45
CA VAL A 15 -33.98 -19.07 27.41
C VAL A 15 -32.70 -18.21 27.47
N ALA A 16 -31.66 -18.73 28.09
CA ALA A 16 -30.34 -18.13 28.05
C ALA A 16 -29.73 -18.35 26.66
N LEU A 17 -29.68 -17.30 25.87
CA LEU A 17 -28.91 -17.24 24.61
C LEU A 17 -27.41 -17.19 24.94
N VAL A 18 -26.78 -18.36 24.89
CA VAL A 18 -25.32 -18.45 24.96
C VAL A 18 -24.76 -17.98 23.61
N SER A 19 -24.30 -16.74 23.56
CA SER A 19 -23.56 -16.21 22.43
C SER A 19 -22.16 -16.84 22.42
N VAL A 20 -21.97 -17.84 21.56
CA VAL A 20 -20.65 -18.41 21.29
C VAL A 20 -19.86 -17.37 20.50
N VAL A 21 -19.02 -16.62 21.18
CA VAL A 21 -17.99 -15.76 20.54
C VAL A 21 -16.89 -16.71 20.08
N LEU A 22 -16.90 -17.05 18.80
CA LEU A 22 -15.79 -17.74 18.17
C LEU A 22 -14.60 -16.76 18.13
N PRO A 23 -13.42 -17.13 18.68
CA PRO A 23 -12.23 -16.32 18.48
C PRO A 23 -11.91 -16.33 16.98
N VAL A 24 -11.99 -15.18 16.36
CA VAL A 24 -11.37 -14.97 15.05
C VAL A 24 -9.88 -15.17 15.28
N ALA A 25 -9.36 -16.32 14.89
CA ALA A 25 -7.93 -16.54 14.82
C ALA A 25 -7.36 -15.48 13.85
N ALA A 26 -6.78 -14.44 14.41
CA ALA A 26 -5.89 -13.58 13.65
C ALA A 26 -4.79 -14.50 13.12
N ARG A 27 -4.79 -14.75 11.81
CA ARG A 27 -3.63 -15.32 11.15
C ARG A 27 -2.52 -14.32 11.38
N ALA A 28 -1.57 -14.69 12.23
CA ALA A 28 -0.25 -14.11 12.18
C ALA A 28 0.28 -14.46 10.79
N ASP A 29 0.33 -13.47 9.91
CA ASP A 29 1.05 -13.56 8.67
C ASP A 29 2.53 -13.54 9.09
N ASP A 30 3.13 -14.71 9.25
CA ASP A 30 4.54 -14.92 9.61
C ASP A 30 5.44 -14.65 8.39
N GLY A 31 5.08 -13.74 7.54
CA GLY A 31 5.89 -13.22 6.47
C GLY A 31 6.34 -11.82 6.82
N ASN A 32 7.65 -11.57 6.79
CA ASN A 32 8.25 -10.24 6.79
C ASN A 32 7.87 -9.44 5.52
N ASP A 33 6.63 -9.54 5.07
CA ASP A 33 6.13 -8.85 3.90
C ASP A 33 5.97 -7.37 4.22
N VAL A 34 7.01 -6.62 3.92
CA VAL A 34 6.97 -5.16 4.04
C VAL A 34 6.38 -4.58 2.76
N ASP A 35 5.36 -3.76 2.90
CA ASP A 35 4.72 -3.01 1.80
C ASP A 35 4.65 -1.54 2.21
N ILE A 36 5.54 -0.72 1.67
CA ILE A 36 5.60 0.71 1.96
C ILE A 36 5.11 1.48 0.75
N ARG A 37 4.17 2.41 1.00
CA ARG A 37 3.64 3.32 0.00
C ARG A 37 3.86 4.76 0.43
N VAL A 38 4.45 5.55 -0.45
CA VAL A 38 4.74 6.97 -0.23
C VAL A 38 4.17 7.78 -1.40
N GLU A 39 3.26 8.68 -1.11
CA GLU A 39 2.73 9.64 -2.09
C GLU A 39 3.27 11.03 -1.78
N ARG A 40 3.63 11.79 -2.80
CA ARG A 40 4.15 13.16 -2.70
C ARG A 40 3.63 14.03 -3.84
N SER A 41 3.39 15.29 -3.53
CA SER A 41 3.16 16.32 -4.55
C SER A 41 4.47 16.68 -5.23
N CYS A 42 4.42 16.90 -6.53
CA CYS A 42 5.53 17.41 -7.32
C CYS A 42 5.64 18.94 -7.21
N SER A 43 6.66 19.53 -7.82
CA SER A 43 6.89 20.97 -7.76
C SER A 43 5.80 21.80 -8.45
N LEU A 44 5.00 21.19 -9.32
CA LEU A 44 3.85 21.84 -9.95
C LEU A 44 2.54 21.12 -9.55
N ARG A 45 1.82 20.52 -10.52
CA ARG A 45 0.48 19.96 -10.29
C ARG A 45 0.42 18.43 -10.31
N SER A 46 1.53 17.77 -10.57
CA SER A 46 1.59 16.32 -10.61
C SER A 46 1.77 15.74 -9.22
N THR A 47 1.49 14.44 -9.08
CA THR A 47 1.77 13.64 -7.90
C THR A 47 2.60 12.42 -8.27
N ILE A 48 3.42 11.94 -7.36
CA ILE A 48 4.19 10.72 -7.50
C ILE A 48 3.88 9.78 -6.35
N GLU A 49 3.64 8.53 -6.67
CA GLU A 49 3.53 7.43 -5.72
C GLU A 49 4.70 6.47 -5.90
N LEU A 50 5.36 6.15 -4.82
CA LEU A 50 6.40 5.12 -4.74
C LEU A 50 5.89 4.02 -3.83
N ARG A 51 5.86 2.79 -4.32
CA ARG A 51 5.55 1.60 -3.55
C ARG A 51 6.72 0.64 -3.60
N VAL A 52 7.14 0.15 -2.45
CA VAL A 52 8.23 -0.81 -2.34
C VAL A 52 7.76 -1.98 -1.48
N ARG A 53 7.89 -3.19 -2.03
CA ARG A 53 7.50 -4.43 -1.36
C ARG A 53 8.63 -5.43 -1.35
N THR A 54 8.73 -6.19 -0.28
CA THR A 54 9.58 -7.39 -0.25
C THR A 54 8.98 -8.49 -1.10
N GLU A 55 9.84 -9.29 -1.73
CA GLU A 55 9.47 -10.50 -2.49
C GLU A 55 10.20 -11.70 -1.87
N ASP A 56 9.65 -12.89 -2.05
CA ASP A 56 10.14 -14.13 -1.41
C ASP A 56 11.57 -14.55 -1.80
N ASP A 57 12.11 -13.98 -2.86
CA ASP A 57 13.40 -14.34 -3.45
C ASP A 57 14.57 -13.40 -3.06
N GLY A 58 14.41 -12.62 -2.00
CA GLY A 58 15.41 -11.64 -1.58
C GLY A 58 15.52 -10.45 -2.54
N GLN A 59 14.40 -10.07 -3.12
CA GLN A 59 14.26 -8.90 -3.98
C GLN A 59 13.22 -7.92 -3.43
N LEU A 60 13.35 -6.68 -3.86
CA LEU A 60 12.35 -5.64 -3.63
C LEU A 60 11.64 -5.34 -4.95
N ARG A 61 10.33 -5.40 -4.95
CA ARG A 61 9.51 -4.88 -6.04
C ARG A 61 9.26 -3.40 -5.83
N VAL A 62 9.65 -2.61 -6.81
CA VAL A 62 9.47 -1.16 -6.83
C VAL A 62 8.46 -0.79 -7.89
N GLU A 63 7.42 -0.09 -7.48
CA GLU A 63 6.40 0.46 -8.36
C GLU A 63 6.38 1.97 -8.20
N VAL A 64 6.42 2.68 -9.32
CA VAL A 64 6.33 4.14 -9.37
C VAL A 64 5.15 4.50 -10.26
N GLU A 65 4.29 5.37 -9.78
CA GLU A 65 3.23 5.98 -10.58
C GLU A 65 3.33 7.49 -10.51
N VAL A 66 3.29 8.14 -11.67
CA VAL A 66 3.19 9.60 -11.77
C VAL A 66 1.86 9.93 -12.42
N ARG A 67 1.06 10.73 -11.72
CA ARG A 67 -0.20 11.30 -12.23
C ARG A 67 0.02 12.77 -12.51
N THR A 68 -0.33 13.18 -13.72
CA THR A 68 -0.09 14.56 -14.18
C THR A 68 -1.33 15.10 -14.90
N PRO A 69 -1.72 16.36 -14.70
CA PRO A 69 -2.79 16.96 -15.47
C PRO A 69 -2.44 17.12 -16.96
N ARG A 70 -1.17 16.96 -17.33
CA ARG A 70 -0.67 17.07 -18.69
C ARG A 70 -0.81 15.75 -19.43
N ARG A 71 -1.45 15.79 -20.58
CA ARG A 71 -1.62 14.60 -21.43
C ARG A 71 -0.39 14.25 -22.28
N ARG A 72 0.58 15.16 -22.38
CA ARG A 72 1.74 15.01 -23.27
C ARG A 72 3.01 15.47 -22.58
N GLY A 73 4.11 15.00 -23.08
CA GLY A 73 5.44 15.34 -22.62
C GLY A 73 6.23 14.10 -22.19
N ARG A 74 7.53 14.28 -22.16
CA ARG A 74 8.46 13.22 -21.74
C ARG A 74 8.87 13.46 -20.29
N TRP A 75 8.93 12.39 -19.56
CA TRP A 75 9.39 12.36 -18.17
C TRP A 75 10.65 11.51 -18.08
N GLY A 76 11.73 12.10 -17.63
CA GLY A 76 12.93 11.35 -17.27
C GLY A 76 12.79 10.82 -15.85
N VAL A 77 12.95 9.51 -15.66
CA VAL A 77 12.80 8.85 -14.34
C VAL A 77 14.12 8.21 -13.97
N VAL A 78 14.57 8.49 -12.76
CA VAL A 78 15.76 7.88 -12.16
C VAL A 78 15.35 7.24 -10.83
N LEU A 79 15.64 5.96 -10.69
CA LEU A 79 15.50 5.20 -9.46
C LEU A 79 16.89 5.01 -8.84
N VAL A 80 17.01 5.35 -7.59
CA VAL A 80 18.25 5.20 -6.81
C VAL A 80 17.99 4.24 -5.66
N HIS A 81 18.85 3.25 -5.52
CA HIS A 81 18.87 2.30 -4.43
C HIS A 81 20.21 2.41 -3.71
N GLU A 82 20.21 2.70 -2.43
CA GLU A 82 21.41 2.89 -1.62
C GLU A 82 22.49 3.76 -2.31
N ARG A 83 22.08 4.93 -2.80
CA ARG A 83 22.92 5.91 -3.52
C ARG A 83 23.46 5.42 -4.87
N ARG A 84 23.04 4.26 -5.37
CA ARG A 84 23.38 3.77 -6.71
C ARG A 84 22.18 3.88 -7.63
N ILE A 85 22.40 4.28 -8.86
CA ILE A 85 21.34 4.30 -9.86
C ILE A 85 20.97 2.86 -10.19
N ALA A 86 19.75 2.48 -9.83
CA ALA A 86 19.19 1.18 -10.15
C ALA A 86 18.51 1.17 -11.53
N LEU A 87 17.91 2.29 -11.92
CA LEU A 87 17.23 2.42 -13.21
C LEU A 87 17.21 3.86 -13.67
N ARG A 88 17.42 4.05 -14.97
CA ARG A 88 17.19 5.32 -15.67
C ARG A 88 16.37 5.06 -16.92
N THR A 89 15.27 5.76 -17.08
CA THR A 89 14.34 5.55 -18.19
C THR A 89 13.58 6.84 -18.54
N THR A 90 12.90 6.81 -19.67
CA THR A 90 12.00 7.87 -20.08
C THR A 90 10.60 7.29 -20.23
N ARG A 91 9.58 8.01 -19.79
CA ARG A 91 8.17 7.64 -19.88
C ARG A 91 7.35 8.79 -20.47
N ARG A 92 6.20 8.44 -21.00
CA ARG A 92 5.17 9.40 -21.42
C ARG A 92 3.86 9.02 -20.74
N PRO A 93 3.11 10.01 -20.24
CA PRO A 93 1.78 9.74 -19.72
C PRO A 93 0.87 9.16 -20.79
N ASP A 94 0.05 8.21 -20.42
CA ASP A 94 -1.09 7.81 -21.22
C ASP A 94 -2.08 8.99 -21.31
N PRO A 95 -2.51 9.39 -22.50
CA PRO A 95 -3.38 10.56 -22.67
C PRO A 95 -4.75 10.41 -22.00
N SER A 96 -5.25 9.18 -21.82
CA SER A 96 -6.55 8.91 -21.21
C SER A 96 -6.49 8.91 -19.68
N SER A 97 -5.53 8.18 -19.10
CA SER A 97 -5.35 8.10 -17.65
C SER A 97 -4.58 9.28 -17.07
N ARG A 98 -3.83 10.02 -17.91
CA ARG A 98 -2.91 11.10 -17.50
C ARG A 98 -1.89 10.62 -16.46
N SER A 99 -1.45 9.40 -16.62
CA SER A 99 -0.46 8.79 -15.73
C SER A 99 0.49 7.89 -16.50
N PHE A 100 1.61 7.61 -15.90
CA PHE A 100 2.48 6.52 -16.31
C PHE A 100 2.94 5.75 -15.09
N SER A 101 3.19 4.47 -15.26
CA SER A 101 3.75 3.62 -14.24
C SER A 101 5.05 2.97 -14.69
N LEU A 102 5.87 2.63 -13.69
CA LEU A 102 7.11 1.91 -13.85
C LEU A 102 7.15 0.82 -12.79
N LYS A 103 7.50 -0.39 -13.20
CA LYS A 103 7.71 -1.52 -12.28
C LYS A 103 9.08 -2.11 -12.53
N THR A 104 9.80 -2.38 -11.48
CA THR A 104 11.11 -3.03 -11.53
C THR A 104 11.36 -3.81 -10.24
N THR A 105 12.31 -4.72 -10.29
CA THR A 105 12.84 -5.42 -9.12
C THR A 105 14.29 -5.02 -8.91
N ILE A 106 14.68 -4.89 -7.65
CA ILE A 106 16.05 -4.58 -7.23
C ILE A 106 16.45 -5.55 -6.11
N PRO A 107 17.75 -5.83 -5.92
CA PRO A 107 18.18 -6.67 -4.80
C PRO A 107 17.72 -6.08 -3.46
N ASP A 108 17.32 -6.97 -2.54
CA ASP A 108 17.15 -6.63 -1.13
C ASP A 108 18.50 -6.86 -0.43
N TRP A 109 19.06 -5.82 0.16
CA TRP A 109 20.32 -5.93 0.86
C TRP A 109 20.10 -6.03 2.36
N PRO A 110 20.96 -6.75 3.09
CA PRO A 110 20.80 -6.87 4.54
C PRO A 110 20.77 -5.51 5.25
N GLY A 111 19.79 -5.31 6.10
CA GLY A 111 19.65 -4.13 6.93
C GLY A 111 18.66 -3.11 6.37
N ARG A 112 19.07 -1.87 6.31
CA ARG A 112 18.23 -0.75 5.86
C ARG A 112 18.43 -0.50 4.37
N ASP A 113 17.36 -0.64 3.60
CA ASP A 113 17.32 -0.28 2.19
C ASP A 113 16.56 1.01 1.96
N THR A 114 17.18 1.97 1.30
CA THR A 114 16.53 3.24 0.90
C THR A 114 16.39 3.31 -0.60
N VAL A 115 15.15 3.44 -1.05
CA VAL A 115 14.79 3.60 -2.45
C VAL A 115 14.29 5.01 -2.67
N THR A 116 14.88 5.73 -3.60
CA THR A 116 14.47 7.08 -3.98
C THR A 116 14.17 7.13 -5.47
N VAL A 117 13.04 7.72 -5.82
CA VAL A 117 12.71 8.02 -7.22
C VAL A 117 12.69 9.52 -7.44
N ARG A 118 13.24 9.94 -8.58
CA ARG A 118 13.15 11.30 -9.09
C ARG A 118 12.61 11.25 -10.51
N ALA A 119 11.54 11.98 -10.77
CA ALA A 119 10.99 12.14 -12.10
C ALA A 119 11.02 13.63 -12.47
N ILE A 120 11.51 13.92 -13.69
CA ILE A 120 11.59 15.28 -14.25
C ILE A 120 10.71 15.32 -15.48
N GLY A 121 9.70 16.13 -15.41
CA GLY A 121 8.69 16.31 -16.45
C GLY A 121 8.88 17.58 -17.27
N PRO A 122 7.90 17.86 -18.13
CA PRO A 122 7.85 19.09 -18.93
C PRO A 122 7.90 20.34 -18.04
N ARG A 123 8.52 21.40 -18.54
CA ARG A 123 8.73 22.69 -17.84
C ARG A 123 9.58 22.55 -16.56
N GLY A 124 10.40 21.53 -16.47
CA GLY A 124 11.25 21.31 -15.31
C GLY A 124 10.48 20.88 -14.06
N GLU A 125 9.25 20.36 -14.20
CA GLU A 125 8.51 19.81 -13.06
C GLU A 125 9.29 18.66 -12.43
N ILE A 126 9.44 18.69 -11.10
CA ILE A 126 10.20 17.71 -10.35
C ILE A 126 9.28 17.00 -9.39
N CYS A 127 9.29 15.68 -9.47
CA CYS A 127 8.69 14.77 -8.49
C CYS A 127 9.80 14.01 -7.77
N ARG A 128 9.65 13.82 -6.46
CA ARG A 128 10.58 13.00 -5.67
C ARG A 128 9.80 12.26 -4.57
N ALA A 129 10.08 10.98 -4.43
CA ALA A 129 9.61 10.17 -3.32
C ALA A 129 10.73 9.25 -2.83
N SER A 130 10.75 8.96 -1.54
CA SER A 130 11.74 8.06 -0.93
C SER A 130 11.05 7.15 0.07
N ALA A 131 11.41 5.89 0.07
CA ALA A 131 10.96 4.89 1.03
C ALA A 131 12.17 4.19 1.63
N THR A 132 12.10 3.90 2.93
CA THR A 132 13.14 3.13 3.63
C THR A 132 12.50 1.87 4.20
N ILE A 133 13.10 0.73 3.88
CA ILE A 133 12.71 -0.60 4.36
C ILE A 133 13.74 -1.07 5.35
N LEU A 134 13.28 -1.68 6.42
CA LEU A 134 14.10 -2.43 7.37
C LEU A 134 13.72 -3.90 7.21
N VAL A 135 14.65 -4.68 6.71
CA VAL A 135 14.52 -6.14 6.66
C VAL A 135 15.41 -6.72 7.75
N SER A 136 14.82 -7.50 8.62
CA SER A 136 15.49 -8.15 9.75
C SER A 136 16.03 -9.53 9.36
#